data_de44e2f36152ebdcc52323bf312ed7bd
#
_entry.id   de44e2f36152ebdcc52323bf312ed7bd
#
_cell.length_a   1.000
_cell.length_b   1.000
_cell.length_c   1.000
_cell.angle_alpha   90.00
_cell.angle_beta   90.00
_cell.angle_gamma   90.00
#
_symmetry.space_group_name_H-M   'P 1'
#
loop_
_entity.id
_entity.type
_entity.pdbx_description
1 polymer ?
#
loop_
_entity_poly.entity_id
_entity_poly.type
_entity_poly.pdbx_seq_one_letter_code
_entity_poly.pdbx_strand_id
1 'polypeptide(L)'
;MSETAPAIRRSAIPRDEINDYTAKNAAIRREFIREQTGADLPHVAKYSFDPSILQGNIENFIGVAQVPIGVAGPLRINGEHAQGDFFIPLATTEGTLVASYNRGMRLLTECGGVRTTVVEQYMQRSPVFIFKDAVSAREFGRWIDENFATIKREADATTHIGKLIKIQQFSIGPLRHLRFNYTTGDAAGQNMVGKATLAACEWIKKNHPGGAQYVLSGNMDTDKKHSRINMLLTRGRRVVAEAVIRNEILKDLMGVNAKELFEARQISTTGAFLAGSANNSSHAPNGLTAMFIATGQDVADISESQAAVTYSQLLENGDYYWSVTLTSLIVGTVGGGTSLATQRECLEMLGCHGQGKADKFAEICAGVALAGETSLAGAVLHGDWVSSHDRFGRHHPRVAGTDQRPMSQGELTGVTFRANS
;
A
#
# COMPACT_ATOMS: atom_id res chain seq x y z
N MET A 1 17.58 30.62 -33.29
CA MET A 1 17.19 31.54 -32.19
C MET A 1 16.67 30.63 -31.08
N SER A 2 17.43 30.47 -30.00
CA SER A 2 16.97 29.66 -28.86
C SER A 2 15.99 30.53 -28.06
N GLU A 3 14.72 30.18 -28.05
CA GLU A 3 13.77 30.75 -27.09
C GLU A 3 14.24 30.37 -25.68
N THR A 4 14.76 31.37 -24.97
CA THR A 4 15.03 31.23 -23.53
C THR A 4 13.71 31.10 -22.82
N ALA A 5 13.50 29.96 -22.14
CA ALA A 5 12.34 29.77 -21.29
C ALA A 5 12.15 30.96 -20.34
N PRO A 6 10.92 31.45 -20.15
CA PRO A 6 10.69 32.60 -19.29
C PRO A 6 11.20 32.34 -17.88
N ALA A 7 11.95 33.28 -17.33
CA ALA A 7 12.46 33.18 -15.97
C ALA A 7 11.28 33.09 -14.98
N ILE A 8 11.18 31.98 -14.24
CA ILE A 8 10.14 31.74 -13.21
C ILE A 8 10.26 32.90 -12.19
N ARG A 9 9.24 33.75 -12.13
CA ARG A 9 9.16 34.75 -11.07
C ARG A 9 9.03 34.07 -9.72
N ARG A 10 9.87 34.42 -8.75
CA ARG A 10 9.83 33.93 -7.35
C ARG A 10 8.63 34.54 -6.61
N SER A 11 7.42 34.22 -7.05
CA SER A 11 6.16 34.59 -6.38
C SER A 11 5.62 33.37 -5.61
N ALA A 12 5.07 33.64 -4.43
CA ALA A 12 4.46 32.58 -3.62
C ALA A 12 3.18 32.06 -4.29
N ILE A 13 2.92 30.75 -4.15
CA ILE A 13 1.67 30.16 -4.62
C ILE A 13 0.49 30.84 -3.90
N PRO A 14 -0.56 31.30 -4.61
CA PRO A 14 -1.70 31.98 -4.00
C PRO A 14 -2.41 31.09 -2.96
N ARG A 15 -2.65 31.66 -1.78
CA ARG A 15 -3.38 31.01 -0.67
C ARG A 15 -4.44 31.95 -0.12
N ASP A 16 -5.52 31.36 0.40
CA ASP A 16 -6.55 32.04 1.16
C ASP A 16 -6.48 31.57 2.61
N GLU A 17 -6.29 32.51 3.55
CA GLU A 17 -6.12 32.19 4.98
C GLU A 17 -7.42 31.73 5.65
N ILE A 18 -8.57 32.07 5.08
CA ILE A 18 -9.89 31.77 5.66
C ILE A 18 -10.43 30.46 5.11
N ASN A 19 -10.43 30.28 3.78
CA ASN A 19 -10.95 29.09 3.12
C ASN A 19 -10.19 28.77 1.84
N ASP A 20 -9.12 28.01 1.97
CA ASP A 20 -8.23 27.65 0.87
C ASP A 20 -8.78 26.53 -0.05
N TYR A 21 -9.81 25.83 0.39
CA TYR A 21 -10.38 24.65 -0.28
C TYR A 21 -11.65 24.99 -1.05
N THR A 22 -11.54 25.90 -2.02
CA THR A 22 -12.64 26.29 -2.91
C THR A 22 -12.28 26.08 -4.38
N ALA A 23 -13.30 25.86 -5.23
CA ALA A 23 -13.12 25.78 -6.67
C ALA A 23 -12.51 27.09 -7.23
N LYS A 24 -12.85 28.25 -6.63
CA LYS A 24 -12.29 29.56 -6.99
C LYS A 24 -10.79 29.61 -6.73
N ASN A 25 -10.33 29.19 -5.55
CA ASN A 25 -8.90 29.22 -5.19
C ASN A 25 -8.09 28.21 -6.02
N ALA A 26 -8.68 27.05 -6.33
CA ALA A 26 -8.08 26.10 -7.28
C ALA A 26 -7.92 26.72 -8.69
N ALA A 27 -8.90 27.48 -9.16
CA ALA A 27 -8.81 28.17 -10.44
C ALA A 27 -7.75 29.28 -10.45
N ILE A 28 -7.66 30.08 -9.37
CA ILE A 28 -6.62 31.11 -9.21
C ILE A 28 -5.23 30.48 -9.27
N ARG A 29 -5.01 29.34 -8.63
CA ARG A 29 -3.72 28.64 -8.68
C ARG A 29 -3.40 28.08 -10.06
N ARG A 30 -4.39 27.55 -10.80
CA ARG A 30 -4.16 27.11 -12.19
C ARG A 30 -3.79 28.29 -13.09
N GLU A 31 -4.44 29.45 -12.93
CA GLU A 31 -4.08 30.67 -13.68
C GLU A 31 -2.66 31.11 -13.34
N PHE A 32 -2.30 31.16 -12.05
CA PHE A 32 -0.94 31.44 -11.62
C PHE A 32 0.08 30.49 -12.26
N ILE A 33 -0.19 29.17 -12.31
CA ILE A 33 0.69 28.20 -12.98
C ILE A 33 0.79 28.49 -14.47
N ARG A 34 -0.32 28.82 -15.15
CA ARG A 34 -0.34 29.19 -16.55
C ARG A 34 0.54 30.43 -16.82
N GLU A 35 0.43 31.45 -16.00
CA GLU A 35 1.26 32.67 -16.11
C GLU A 35 2.75 32.39 -15.88
N GLN A 36 3.10 31.48 -14.96
CA GLN A 36 4.49 31.18 -14.63
C GLN A 36 5.16 30.20 -15.62
N THR A 37 4.39 29.27 -16.21
CA THR A 37 4.94 28.13 -16.97
C THR A 37 4.46 28.07 -18.42
N GLY A 38 3.40 28.80 -18.78
CA GLY A 38 2.72 28.69 -20.08
C GLY A 38 1.85 27.44 -20.22
N ALA A 39 1.74 26.59 -19.20
CA ALA A 39 1.00 25.33 -19.28
C ALA A 39 -0.50 25.51 -19.01
N ASP A 40 -1.35 25.11 -19.95
CA ASP A 40 -2.78 24.95 -19.73
C ASP A 40 -3.07 23.61 -19.07
N LEU A 41 -4.01 23.58 -18.10
CA LEU A 41 -4.33 22.40 -17.29
C LEU A 41 -5.81 21.99 -17.42
N PRO A 42 -6.39 21.82 -18.63
CA PRO A 42 -7.83 21.60 -18.82
C PRO A 42 -8.32 20.25 -18.28
N HIS A 43 -7.47 19.23 -18.26
CA HIS A 43 -7.80 17.91 -17.73
C HIS A 43 -7.61 17.83 -16.20
N VAL A 44 -6.57 18.47 -15.66
CA VAL A 44 -6.34 18.57 -14.21
C VAL A 44 -7.51 19.29 -13.53
N ALA A 45 -8.12 20.26 -14.20
CA ALA A 45 -9.25 21.03 -13.70
C ALA A 45 -10.57 20.26 -13.59
N LYS A 46 -10.66 19.04 -14.15
CA LYS A 46 -11.90 18.22 -14.15
C LYS A 46 -11.89 17.23 -12.99
N TYR A 47 -12.76 17.46 -12.02
CA TYR A 47 -13.01 16.59 -10.88
C TYR A 47 -14.49 16.62 -10.49
N SER A 48 -14.97 15.57 -9.82
CA SER A 48 -16.40 15.32 -9.55
C SER A 48 -16.82 15.64 -8.11
N PHE A 49 -15.98 16.27 -7.31
CA PHE A 49 -16.25 16.53 -5.90
C PHE A 49 -16.03 18.01 -5.53
N ASP A 50 -16.60 18.45 -4.41
CA ASP A 50 -16.33 19.77 -3.86
C ASP A 50 -14.94 19.80 -3.20
N PRO A 51 -14.05 20.76 -3.53
CA PRO A 51 -12.72 20.85 -2.93
C PRO A 51 -12.70 20.98 -1.39
N SER A 52 -13.79 21.37 -0.76
CA SER A 52 -13.88 21.49 0.71
C SER A 52 -13.62 20.16 1.43
N ILE A 53 -13.85 19.00 0.76
CA ILE A 53 -13.57 17.68 1.35
C ILE A 53 -12.07 17.38 1.47
N LEU A 54 -11.22 18.18 0.83
CA LEU A 54 -9.76 17.94 0.75
C LEU A 54 -8.99 18.50 1.95
N GLN A 55 -9.66 19.19 2.86
CA GLN A 55 -9.02 19.73 4.05
C GLN A 55 -8.36 18.61 4.87
N GLY A 56 -7.04 18.71 5.06
CA GLY A 56 -6.24 17.69 5.73
C GLY A 56 -5.73 16.56 4.84
N ASN A 57 -6.05 16.57 3.52
CA ASN A 57 -5.55 15.61 2.55
C ASN A 57 -4.47 16.19 1.63
N ILE A 58 -4.60 17.46 1.24
CA ILE A 58 -3.66 18.13 0.33
C ILE A 58 -3.73 19.65 0.54
N GLU A 59 -2.61 20.33 0.39
CA GLU A 59 -2.49 21.78 0.36
C GLU A 59 -2.35 22.26 -1.10
N ASN A 60 -2.65 23.54 -1.33
CA ASN A 60 -2.47 24.21 -2.63
C ASN A 60 -3.15 23.45 -3.80
N PHE A 61 -4.33 22.93 -3.56
CA PHE A 61 -5.07 22.13 -4.54
C PHE A 61 -5.28 22.91 -5.86
N ILE A 62 -4.95 22.25 -6.98
CA ILE A 62 -5.17 22.78 -8.35
C ILE A 62 -6.10 21.88 -9.19
N GLY A 63 -6.30 20.65 -8.79
CA GLY A 63 -7.07 19.64 -9.52
C GLY A 63 -6.58 18.22 -9.27
N VAL A 64 -6.95 17.29 -10.13
CA VAL A 64 -6.67 15.86 -9.95
C VAL A 64 -5.82 15.29 -11.07
N ALA A 65 -5.01 14.27 -10.72
CA ALA A 65 -4.44 13.36 -11.69
C ALA A 65 -5.46 12.23 -11.95
N GLN A 66 -5.79 11.99 -13.22
CA GLN A 66 -6.73 10.96 -13.62
C GLN A 66 -5.95 9.67 -13.95
N VAL A 67 -6.06 8.67 -13.09
CA VAL A 67 -5.49 7.35 -13.32
C VAL A 67 -6.61 6.39 -13.70
N PRO A 68 -6.55 5.69 -14.86
CA PRO A 68 -7.56 4.73 -15.25
C PRO A 68 -7.70 3.60 -14.22
N ILE A 69 -8.93 3.14 -13.99
CA ILE A 69 -9.23 2.00 -13.11
C ILE A 69 -9.75 0.84 -13.96
N GLY A 70 -9.04 -0.28 -13.92
CA GLY A 70 -9.50 -1.56 -14.43
C GLY A 70 -10.06 -2.43 -13.31
N VAL A 71 -10.80 -3.47 -13.65
CA VAL A 71 -11.38 -4.45 -12.72
C VAL A 71 -10.85 -5.83 -13.04
N ALA A 72 -10.37 -6.55 -12.04
CA ALA A 72 -9.98 -7.96 -12.12
C ALA A 72 -10.84 -8.80 -11.17
N GLY A 73 -11.02 -10.08 -11.47
CA GLY A 73 -11.78 -11.00 -10.62
C GLY A 73 -12.89 -11.76 -11.36
N PRO A 74 -13.74 -12.50 -10.63
CA PRO A 74 -13.76 -12.57 -9.17
C PRO A 74 -12.56 -13.33 -8.60
N LEU A 75 -12.10 -12.87 -7.42
CA LEU A 75 -11.18 -13.60 -6.57
C LEU A 75 -11.95 -14.18 -5.38
N ARG A 76 -12.01 -15.50 -5.28
CA ARG A 76 -12.58 -16.16 -4.11
C ARG A 76 -11.61 -16.12 -2.94
N ILE A 77 -12.07 -15.60 -1.80
CA ILE A 77 -11.33 -15.57 -0.55
C ILE A 77 -12.13 -16.31 0.54
N ASN A 78 -11.44 -17.19 1.27
CA ASN A 78 -11.94 -17.95 2.39
C ASN A 78 -11.11 -17.56 3.63
N GLY A 79 -11.16 -16.29 4.00
CA GLY A 79 -10.40 -15.72 5.10
C GLY A 79 -11.18 -15.68 6.41
N GLU A 80 -10.55 -15.16 7.44
CA GLU A 80 -11.18 -14.92 8.73
C GLU A 80 -12.09 -13.70 8.70
N HIS A 81 -11.71 -12.67 7.94
CA HIS A 81 -12.42 -11.39 7.81
C HIS A 81 -12.99 -11.17 6.40
N ALA A 82 -12.34 -11.69 5.37
CA ALA A 82 -12.78 -11.63 3.97
C ALA A 82 -13.33 -12.98 3.53
N GLN A 83 -14.62 -13.06 3.22
CA GLN A 83 -15.26 -14.28 2.73
C GLN A 83 -16.14 -13.97 1.52
N GLY A 84 -16.00 -14.76 0.44
CA GLY A 84 -16.77 -14.63 -0.79
C GLY A 84 -15.94 -14.26 -2.01
N ASP A 85 -16.61 -13.77 -3.04
CA ASP A 85 -16.02 -13.40 -4.33
C ASP A 85 -15.86 -11.88 -4.42
N PHE A 86 -14.64 -11.43 -4.75
CA PHE A 86 -14.31 -10.01 -4.80
C PHE A 86 -13.87 -9.60 -6.20
N PHE A 87 -14.44 -8.49 -6.70
CA PHE A 87 -13.96 -7.77 -7.87
C PHE A 87 -13.01 -6.67 -7.44
N ILE A 88 -11.81 -6.67 -7.97
CA ILE A 88 -10.69 -5.87 -7.47
C ILE A 88 -10.46 -4.65 -8.37
N PRO A 89 -10.62 -3.41 -7.85
CA PRO A 89 -10.27 -2.20 -8.58
C PRO A 89 -8.76 -2.01 -8.62
N LEU A 90 -8.21 -1.82 -9.81
CA LEU A 90 -6.78 -1.63 -10.06
C LEU A 90 -6.57 -0.34 -10.84
N ALA A 91 -6.10 0.72 -10.18
CA ALA A 91 -5.74 1.99 -10.82
C ALA A 91 -4.32 1.92 -11.36
N THR A 92 -4.16 1.92 -12.69
CA THR A 92 -2.86 1.74 -13.32
C THR A 92 -2.78 2.34 -14.71
N THR A 93 -1.57 2.67 -15.16
CA THR A 93 -1.23 3.01 -16.55
C THR A 93 -0.31 1.96 -17.19
N GLU A 94 -0.07 0.84 -16.48
CA GLU A 94 0.73 -0.27 -16.96
C GLU A 94 -0.17 -1.22 -17.78
N GLY A 95 0.15 -1.39 -19.05
CA GLY A 95 -0.50 -2.40 -19.90
C GLY A 95 -0.24 -3.80 -19.38
N THR A 96 -1.20 -4.72 -19.57
CA THR A 96 -1.18 -6.12 -19.13
C THR A 96 -1.37 -6.38 -17.64
N LEU A 97 -1.20 -5.39 -16.75
CA LEU A 97 -1.31 -5.57 -15.30
C LEU A 97 -2.67 -6.19 -14.91
N VAL A 98 -3.78 -5.56 -15.31
CA VAL A 98 -5.13 -6.05 -14.96
C VAL A 98 -5.37 -7.46 -15.50
N ALA A 99 -4.96 -7.74 -16.74
CA ALA A 99 -5.09 -9.06 -17.35
C ALA A 99 -4.26 -10.13 -16.61
N SER A 100 -3.05 -9.78 -16.18
CA SER A 100 -2.18 -10.67 -15.40
C SER A 100 -2.85 -11.05 -14.07
N TYR A 101 -3.31 -10.05 -13.29
CA TYR A 101 -3.98 -10.32 -12.02
C TYR A 101 -5.28 -11.11 -12.21
N ASN A 102 -6.07 -10.77 -13.23
CA ASN A 102 -7.30 -11.48 -13.55
C ASN A 102 -7.06 -12.96 -13.84
N ARG A 103 -6.01 -13.31 -14.59
CA ARG A 103 -5.63 -14.70 -14.86
C ARG A 103 -5.28 -15.46 -13.58
N GLY A 104 -4.48 -14.86 -12.69
CA GLY A 104 -4.14 -15.48 -11.40
C GLY A 104 -5.36 -15.65 -10.49
N MET A 105 -6.24 -14.65 -10.43
CA MET A 105 -7.48 -14.71 -9.66
C MET A 105 -8.40 -15.83 -10.16
N ARG A 106 -8.54 -15.97 -11.48
CA ARG A 106 -9.31 -17.05 -12.08
C ARG A 106 -8.77 -18.43 -11.66
N LEU A 107 -7.46 -18.66 -11.81
CA LEU A 107 -6.84 -19.92 -11.42
C LEU A 107 -7.09 -20.26 -9.95
N LEU A 108 -6.83 -19.30 -9.05
CA LEU A 108 -7.01 -19.51 -7.62
C LEU A 108 -8.47 -19.77 -7.27
N THR A 109 -9.41 -19.06 -7.90
CA THR A 109 -10.86 -19.24 -7.67
C THR A 109 -11.32 -20.62 -8.14
N GLU A 110 -10.89 -21.09 -9.31
CA GLU A 110 -11.20 -22.44 -9.83
C GLU A 110 -10.55 -23.54 -8.99
N CYS A 111 -9.45 -23.25 -8.29
CA CYS A 111 -8.85 -24.16 -7.31
C CYS A 111 -9.53 -24.15 -5.93
N GLY A 112 -10.61 -23.39 -5.76
CA GLY A 112 -11.39 -23.33 -4.51
C GLY A 112 -11.18 -22.06 -3.70
N GLY A 113 -10.35 -21.14 -4.17
CA GLY A 113 -10.09 -19.84 -3.55
C GLY A 113 -8.85 -19.80 -2.68
N VAL A 114 -8.61 -18.62 -2.10
CA VAL A 114 -7.45 -18.30 -1.27
C VAL A 114 -7.86 -18.32 0.19
N ARG A 115 -7.12 -19.00 1.04
CA ARG A 115 -7.23 -18.84 2.50
C ARG A 115 -6.35 -17.68 2.94
N THR A 116 -6.87 -16.83 3.82
CA THR A 116 -6.16 -15.67 4.34
C THR A 116 -6.31 -15.55 5.85
N THR A 117 -5.27 -15.05 6.51
CA THR A 117 -5.29 -14.76 7.95
C THR A 117 -4.42 -13.56 8.29
N VAL A 118 -4.88 -12.72 9.22
CA VAL A 118 -4.10 -11.62 9.79
C VAL A 118 -3.39 -12.13 11.04
N VAL A 119 -2.08 -12.28 10.97
CA VAL A 119 -1.27 -12.88 12.05
C VAL A 119 -1.04 -11.90 13.19
N GLU A 120 -0.73 -10.65 12.86
CA GLU A 120 -0.46 -9.60 13.85
C GLU A 120 -0.59 -8.19 13.23
N GLN A 121 -0.77 -7.20 14.10
CA GLN A 121 -0.86 -5.80 13.72
C GLN A 121 -0.10 -4.93 14.70
N TYR A 122 0.84 -4.13 14.20
CA TYR A 122 1.52 -3.08 14.97
C TYR A 122 1.86 -1.89 14.09
N MET A 123 1.71 -0.69 14.63
CA MET A 123 2.25 0.54 14.05
C MET A 123 3.26 1.16 15.01
N GLN A 124 4.38 1.61 14.49
CA GLN A 124 5.48 2.05 15.33
C GLN A 124 5.85 3.51 15.14
N ARG A 125 6.38 4.08 16.25
CA ARG A 125 7.25 5.23 16.26
C ARG A 125 8.48 4.89 17.10
N SER A 126 9.67 5.34 16.68
CA SER A 126 10.92 4.94 17.32
C SER A 126 11.79 6.14 17.70
N PRO A 127 11.51 6.80 18.82
CA PRO A 127 12.41 7.82 19.36
C PRO A 127 13.75 7.22 19.75
N VAL A 128 14.78 8.06 19.69
CA VAL A 128 16.12 7.75 20.21
C VAL A 128 16.46 8.70 21.35
N PHE A 129 16.89 8.13 22.47
CA PHE A 129 17.37 8.86 23.65
C PHE A 129 18.89 8.83 23.66
N ILE A 130 19.49 9.96 24.05
CA ILE A 130 20.93 10.23 23.94
C ILE A 130 21.50 10.42 25.34
N PHE A 131 22.55 9.69 25.67
CA PHE A 131 23.20 9.71 26.97
C PHE A 131 24.68 10.01 26.81
N LYS A 132 25.38 10.23 27.93
CA LYS A 132 26.83 10.48 27.94
C LYS A 132 27.65 9.22 27.58
N ASP A 133 27.12 8.02 27.91
CA ASP A 133 27.80 6.74 27.73
C ASP A 133 26.80 5.57 27.64
N ALA A 134 27.32 4.39 27.30
CA ALA A 134 26.50 3.18 27.13
C ALA A 134 25.95 2.63 28.47
N VAL A 135 26.60 2.92 29.60
CA VAL A 135 26.12 2.51 30.94
C VAL A 135 24.84 3.29 31.25
N SER A 136 24.88 4.61 31.09
CA SER A 136 23.72 5.47 31.32
C SER A 136 22.53 5.09 30.37
N ALA A 137 22.83 4.76 29.10
CA ALA A 137 21.84 4.29 28.16
C ALA A 137 21.19 2.95 28.57
N ARG A 138 22.01 2.04 29.17
CA ARG A 138 21.50 0.76 29.70
C ARG A 138 20.64 0.95 30.94
N GLU A 139 21.05 1.78 31.90
CA GLU A 139 20.28 2.09 33.11
C GLU A 139 18.92 2.75 32.73
N PHE A 140 18.95 3.67 31.79
CA PHE A 140 17.72 4.23 31.23
C PHE A 140 16.79 3.15 30.67
N GLY A 141 17.34 2.16 29.96
CA GLY A 141 16.53 1.05 29.44
C GLY A 141 15.80 0.27 30.54
N ARG A 142 16.46 0.01 31.69
CA ARG A 142 15.84 -0.62 32.87
C ARG A 142 14.75 0.25 33.45
N TRP A 143 15.00 1.55 33.57
CA TRP A 143 14.03 2.51 34.04
C TRP A 143 12.78 2.57 33.13
N ILE A 144 12.93 2.44 31.82
CA ILE A 144 11.79 2.33 30.86
C ILE A 144 10.95 1.10 31.16
N ASP A 145 11.56 -0.06 31.38
CA ASP A 145 10.84 -1.30 31.71
C ASP A 145 10.07 -1.18 33.03
N GLU A 146 10.68 -0.61 34.06
CA GLU A 146 10.07 -0.35 35.37
C GLU A 146 8.87 0.63 35.30
N ASN A 147 8.94 1.60 34.39
CA ASN A 147 7.92 2.64 34.24
C ASN A 147 6.95 2.39 33.07
N PHE A 148 6.99 1.23 32.43
CA PHE A 148 6.20 0.93 31.23
C PHE A 148 4.71 1.21 31.42
N ALA A 149 4.11 0.82 32.56
CA ALA A 149 2.68 1.01 32.82
C ALA A 149 2.27 2.50 32.81
N THR A 150 3.14 3.37 33.35
CA THR A 150 2.87 4.82 33.36
C THR A 150 3.09 5.42 31.97
N ILE A 151 4.19 5.05 31.30
CA ILE A 151 4.46 5.48 29.92
C ILE A 151 3.31 5.10 28.99
N LYS A 152 2.80 3.87 29.14
CA LYS A 152 1.63 3.41 28.40
C LYS A 152 0.39 4.27 28.66
N ARG A 153 0.11 4.60 29.91
CA ARG A 153 -1.03 5.45 30.27
C ARG A 153 -0.94 6.83 29.62
N GLU A 154 0.24 7.45 29.62
CA GLU A 154 0.47 8.77 29.00
C GLU A 154 0.29 8.71 27.48
N ALA A 155 0.81 7.67 26.82
CA ALA A 155 0.61 7.45 25.39
C ALA A 155 -0.86 7.22 25.05
N ASP A 156 -1.53 6.31 25.78
CA ASP A 156 -2.92 5.90 25.51
C ASP A 156 -3.93 7.04 25.79
N ALA A 157 -3.59 8.02 26.64
CA ALA A 157 -4.43 9.18 26.93
C ALA A 157 -4.63 10.11 25.71
N THR A 158 -3.80 10.02 24.69
CA THR A 158 -3.87 10.87 23.49
C THR A 158 -4.85 10.37 22.43
N THR A 159 -5.38 9.16 22.56
CA THR A 159 -6.23 8.51 21.56
C THR A 159 -7.23 7.56 22.20
N HIS A 160 -8.42 7.46 21.62
CA HIS A 160 -9.45 6.52 22.06
C HIS A 160 -9.28 5.12 21.45
N ILE A 161 -8.56 5.00 20.31
CA ILE A 161 -8.45 3.76 19.52
C ILE A 161 -7.09 3.11 19.72
N GLY A 162 -6.01 3.85 19.51
CA GLY A 162 -4.65 3.32 19.57
C GLY A 162 -4.24 2.95 21.00
N LYS A 163 -3.58 1.80 21.15
CA LYS A 163 -3.07 1.34 22.44
C LYS A 163 -1.61 0.95 22.32
N LEU A 164 -0.77 1.46 23.20
CA LEU A 164 0.62 1.03 23.33
C LEU A 164 0.64 -0.40 23.89
N ILE A 165 1.27 -1.31 23.17
CA ILE A 165 1.33 -2.74 23.52
C ILE A 165 2.67 -3.09 24.15
N LYS A 166 3.78 -2.63 23.53
CA LYS A 166 5.15 -2.91 23.99
C LYS A 166 6.13 -1.86 23.52
N ILE A 167 7.26 -1.74 24.21
CA ILE A 167 8.42 -0.95 23.78
C ILE A 167 9.59 -1.88 23.57
N GLN A 168 10.06 -2.02 22.34
CA GLN A 168 11.28 -2.74 22.03
C GLN A 168 12.45 -1.78 22.14
N GLN A 169 13.56 -2.25 22.68
CA GLN A 169 14.72 -1.42 23.03
C GLN A 169 15.98 -1.90 22.31
N PHE A 170 16.72 -0.96 21.70
CA PHE A 170 17.95 -1.23 20.98
C PHE A 170 19.02 -0.23 21.41
N SER A 171 20.25 -0.71 21.67
CA SER A 171 21.37 0.10 22.12
C SER A 171 22.50 0.13 21.10
N ILE A 172 23.03 1.34 20.86
CA ILE A 172 24.23 1.54 20.05
C ILE A 172 25.07 2.62 20.75
N GLY A 173 26.13 2.24 21.47
CA GLY A 173 26.94 3.18 22.26
C GLY A 173 26.05 3.97 23.24
N PRO A 174 26.08 5.31 23.22
CA PRO A 174 25.29 6.15 24.12
C PRO A 174 23.83 6.31 23.69
N LEU A 175 23.40 5.68 22.58
CA LEU A 175 22.06 5.81 22.03
C LEU A 175 21.16 4.67 22.51
N ARG A 176 19.96 5.02 22.95
CA ARG A 176 18.89 4.07 23.26
C ARG A 176 17.70 4.32 22.37
N HIS A 177 17.49 3.47 21.37
CA HIS A 177 16.31 3.48 20.54
C HIS A 177 15.17 2.76 21.24
N LEU A 178 14.02 3.41 21.30
CA LEU A 178 12.79 2.83 21.84
C LEU A 178 11.77 2.67 20.70
N ARG A 179 11.48 1.45 20.31
CA ARG A 179 10.48 1.17 19.28
C ARG A 179 9.14 0.89 19.96
N PHE A 180 8.30 1.93 20.03
CA PHE A 180 6.95 1.89 20.55
C PHE A 180 6.03 1.19 19.55
N ASN A 181 5.29 0.19 19.99
CA ASN A 181 4.39 -0.60 19.15
C ASN A 181 2.95 -0.40 19.62
N TYR A 182 2.10 0.05 18.70
CA TYR A 182 0.69 0.37 18.95
C TYR A 182 -0.24 -0.46 18.08
N THR A 183 -1.42 -0.79 18.60
CA THR A 183 -2.57 -1.11 17.75
C THR A 183 -3.19 0.19 17.22
N THR A 184 -3.80 0.16 16.02
CA THR A 184 -4.37 1.36 15.39
C THR A 184 -5.81 1.17 14.90
N GLY A 185 -6.41 0.00 15.12
CA GLY A 185 -7.73 -0.34 14.61
C GLY A 185 -7.77 -0.26 13.08
N ASP A 186 -8.74 0.45 12.54
CA ASP A 186 -8.98 0.53 11.10
C ASP A 186 -8.20 1.62 10.35
N ALA A 187 -7.44 2.44 11.06
CA ALA A 187 -6.56 3.43 10.46
C ALA A 187 -5.16 2.85 10.20
N ALA A 188 -4.44 3.37 9.21
CA ALA A 188 -3.00 3.13 9.09
C ALA A 188 -2.24 3.61 10.34
N GLY A 189 -2.65 4.73 10.92
CA GLY A 189 -2.31 5.13 12.29
C GLY A 189 -1.01 5.89 12.48
N GLN A 190 -0.25 6.20 11.44
CA GLN A 190 1.08 6.84 11.53
C GLN A 190 1.09 8.14 12.31
N ASN A 191 0.14 9.05 12.05
CA ASN A 191 0.03 10.33 12.76
C ASN A 191 -0.41 10.14 14.23
N MET A 192 -1.32 9.21 14.47
CA MET A 192 -1.83 8.90 15.80
C MET A 192 -0.70 8.38 16.71
N VAL A 193 0.09 7.43 16.24
CA VAL A 193 1.21 6.89 17.03
C VAL A 193 2.34 7.91 17.20
N GLY A 194 2.52 8.83 16.25
CA GLY A 194 3.44 9.96 16.38
C GLY A 194 3.07 10.85 17.56
N LYS A 195 1.78 11.25 17.66
CA LYS A 195 1.24 12.05 18.77
C LYS A 195 1.34 11.32 20.11
N ALA A 196 0.97 10.04 20.16
CA ALA A 196 1.03 9.24 21.37
C ALA A 196 2.47 9.06 21.88
N THR A 197 3.41 8.80 20.96
CA THR A 197 4.82 8.67 21.34
C THR A 197 5.43 9.99 21.79
N LEU A 198 5.03 11.12 21.20
CA LEU A 198 5.48 12.44 21.66
C LEU A 198 5.07 12.69 23.12
N ALA A 199 3.80 12.43 23.48
CA ALA A 199 3.33 12.58 24.86
C ALA A 199 4.12 11.68 25.84
N ALA A 200 4.35 10.42 25.45
CA ALA A 200 5.18 9.51 26.24
C ALA A 200 6.63 10.03 26.42
N CYS A 201 7.24 10.53 25.33
CA CYS A 201 8.61 11.07 25.39
C CYS A 201 8.72 12.32 26.27
N GLU A 202 7.74 13.21 26.23
CA GLU A 202 7.71 14.39 27.12
C GLU A 202 7.56 13.99 28.60
N TRP A 203 6.74 12.98 28.89
CA TRP A 203 6.63 12.42 30.23
C TRP A 203 7.97 11.80 30.69
N ILE A 204 8.62 10.98 29.84
CA ILE A 204 9.93 10.36 30.11
C ILE A 204 10.98 11.44 30.39
N LYS A 205 11.06 12.46 29.54
CA LYS A 205 12.01 13.58 29.69
C LYS A 205 11.85 14.30 31.03
N LYS A 206 10.61 14.51 31.48
CA LYS A 206 10.29 15.20 32.72
C LYS A 206 10.58 14.35 33.97
N ASN A 207 10.42 13.04 33.90
CA ASN A 207 10.41 12.16 35.08
C ASN A 207 11.68 11.30 35.25
N HIS A 208 12.51 11.17 34.19
CA HIS A 208 13.77 10.43 34.33
C HIS A 208 14.78 11.21 35.18
N PRO A 209 15.33 10.61 36.25
CA PRO A 209 16.14 11.34 37.26
C PRO A 209 17.41 12.00 36.68
N GLY A 210 18.03 11.41 35.65
CA GLY A 210 19.23 11.93 35.00
C GLY A 210 18.96 12.96 33.90
N GLY A 211 17.72 13.34 33.67
CA GLY A 211 17.32 14.05 32.47
C GLY A 211 17.44 13.15 31.22
N ALA A 212 16.74 13.47 30.18
CA ALA A 212 16.81 12.71 28.93
C ALA A 212 16.63 13.64 27.73
N GLN A 213 17.59 13.64 26.82
CA GLN A 213 17.44 14.27 25.51
C GLN A 213 17.00 13.23 24.51
N TYR A 214 16.09 13.59 23.61
CA TYR A 214 15.61 12.67 22.61
C TYR A 214 15.34 13.34 21.26
N VAL A 215 15.35 12.52 20.19
CA VAL A 215 14.81 12.83 18.88
C VAL A 215 13.62 11.90 18.65
N LEU A 216 12.46 12.44 18.26
CA LEU A 216 11.19 11.71 18.18
C LEU A 216 11.22 10.56 17.15
N SER A 217 12.05 10.67 16.11
CA SER A 217 12.27 9.59 15.14
C SER A 217 13.75 9.29 15.01
N GLY A 218 14.17 8.18 15.61
CA GLY A 218 15.50 7.59 15.46
C GLY A 218 15.62 6.61 14.28
N ASN A 219 14.59 6.54 13.43
CA ASN A 219 14.53 5.75 12.21
C ASN A 219 14.53 4.21 12.40
N MET A 220 14.38 3.70 13.62
CA MET A 220 14.20 2.27 13.90
C MET A 220 12.76 1.79 13.68
N ASP A 221 11.83 2.69 13.44
CA ASP A 221 10.49 2.44 12.89
C ASP A 221 10.53 2.16 11.39
N THR A 222 11.58 2.64 10.69
CA THR A 222 11.82 2.49 9.25
C THR A 222 10.63 2.92 8.37
N ASP A 223 9.96 3.97 8.79
CA ASP A 223 8.80 4.54 8.12
C ASP A 223 9.07 4.74 6.61
N LYS A 224 8.20 4.16 5.77
CA LYS A 224 8.29 4.19 4.29
C LYS A 224 9.60 3.64 3.73
N LYS A 225 10.15 2.61 4.39
CA LYS A 225 11.38 1.90 3.96
C LYS A 225 11.21 0.40 4.13
N HIS A 226 11.54 -0.35 3.10
CA HIS A 226 11.72 -1.79 3.25
C HIS A 226 12.87 -2.07 4.23
N SER A 227 12.66 -2.95 5.21
CA SER A 227 13.67 -3.25 6.22
C SER A 227 13.54 -4.66 6.80
N ARG A 228 14.67 -5.24 7.20
CA ARG A 228 14.67 -6.56 7.84
C ARG A 228 13.96 -6.55 9.19
N ILE A 229 14.07 -5.46 9.96
CA ILE A 229 13.38 -5.37 11.26
C ILE A 229 11.85 -5.45 11.09
N ASN A 230 11.29 -4.81 10.08
CA ASN A 230 9.85 -4.87 9.82
C ASN A 230 9.43 -6.23 9.24
N MET A 231 10.28 -6.89 8.47
CA MET A 231 10.01 -8.26 8.02
C MET A 231 9.92 -9.24 9.19
N LEU A 232 10.72 -9.05 10.24
CA LEU A 232 10.73 -9.91 11.43
C LEU A 232 9.65 -9.52 12.45
N LEU A 233 9.49 -8.22 12.72
CA LEU A 233 8.73 -7.67 13.85
C LEU A 233 7.46 -6.96 13.43
N THR A 234 7.11 -6.99 12.16
CA THR A 234 5.93 -6.36 11.56
C THR A 234 5.90 -4.83 11.70
N ARG A 235 5.36 -4.16 10.68
CA ARG A 235 4.86 -2.79 10.73
C ARG A 235 3.60 -2.73 9.84
N GLY A 236 2.49 -2.22 10.36
CA GLY A 236 1.18 -2.45 9.76
C GLY A 236 0.65 -3.84 10.11
N ARG A 237 0.20 -4.61 9.15
CA ARG A 237 -0.33 -5.97 9.32
C ARG A 237 0.58 -7.01 8.69
N ARG A 238 0.77 -8.11 9.41
CA ARG A 238 1.31 -9.34 8.83
C ARG A 238 0.15 -10.19 8.38
N VAL A 239 0.08 -10.45 7.08
CA VAL A 239 -1.03 -11.19 6.48
C VAL A 239 -0.48 -12.33 5.65
N VAL A 240 -1.04 -13.51 5.81
CA VAL A 240 -0.74 -14.69 4.99
C VAL A 240 -1.90 -14.93 4.03
N ALA A 241 -1.57 -15.19 2.78
CA ALA A 241 -2.49 -15.74 1.78
C ALA A 241 -1.91 -17.03 1.24
N GLU A 242 -2.72 -18.09 1.18
CA GLU A 242 -2.28 -19.41 0.74
C GLU A 242 -3.35 -20.16 -0.05
N ALA A 243 -2.92 -21.03 -0.95
CA ALA A 243 -3.80 -21.88 -1.75
C ALA A 243 -3.12 -23.22 -2.09
N VAL A 244 -3.94 -24.22 -2.34
CA VAL A 244 -3.52 -25.45 -3.03
C VAL A 244 -3.97 -25.35 -4.47
N ILE A 245 -3.02 -25.25 -5.40
CA ILE A 245 -3.26 -25.15 -6.83
C ILE A 245 -3.28 -26.57 -7.40
N ARG A 246 -4.42 -26.99 -7.93
CA ARG A 246 -4.57 -28.29 -8.56
C ARG A 246 -3.80 -28.35 -9.88
N ASN A 247 -2.96 -29.38 -10.01
CA ASN A 247 -2.06 -29.51 -11.16
C ASN A 247 -2.79 -29.60 -12.51
N GLU A 248 -3.96 -30.22 -12.56
CA GLU A 248 -4.81 -30.28 -13.76
C GLU A 248 -5.30 -28.91 -14.20
N ILE A 249 -5.83 -28.10 -13.26
CA ILE A 249 -6.33 -26.75 -13.54
C ILE A 249 -5.18 -25.83 -13.95
N LEU A 250 -4.03 -25.99 -13.30
CA LEU A 250 -2.83 -25.23 -13.64
C LEU A 250 -2.38 -25.48 -15.09
N LYS A 251 -2.39 -26.74 -15.52
CA LYS A 251 -2.09 -27.11 -16.92
C LYS A 251 -3.09 -26.51 -17.90
N ASP A 252 -4.38 -26.63 -17.59
CA ASP A 252 -5.45 -26.14 -18.47
C ASP A 252 -5.46 -24.63 -18.64
N LEU A 253 -5.21 -23.88 -17.56
CA LEU A 253 -5.31 -22.41 -17.57
C LEU A 253 -3.98 -21.69 -17.86
N MET A 254 -2.85 -22.30 -17.53
CA MET A 254 -1.53 -21.65 -17.65
C MET A 254 -0.52 -22.40 -18.51
N GLY A 255 -0.86 -23.62 -18.98
CA GLY A 255 0.04 -24.43 -19.82
C GLY A 255 1.29 -24.94 -19.11
N VAL A 256 1.36 -24.86 -17.78
CA VAL A 256 2.51 -25.30 -16.97
C VAL A 256 2.03 -26.27 -15.87
N ASN A 257 2.94 -27.07 -15.35
CA ASN A 257 2.61 -28.01 -14.28
C ASN A 257 3.21 -27.60 -12.93
N ALA A 258 2.73 -28.22 -11.85
CA ALA A 258 3.14 -27.93 -10.47
C ALA A 258 4.63 -28.12 -10.22
N LYS A 259 5.25 -29.13 -10.87
CA LYS A 259 6.68 -29.41 -10.73
C LYS A 259 7.52 -28.30 -11.39
N GLU A 260 7.13 -27.86 -12.58
CA GLU A 260 7.79 -26.73 -13.29
C GLU A 260 7.72 -25.44 -12.46
N LEU A 261 6.55 -25.11 -11.88
CA LEU A 261 6.41 -23.96 -10.98
C LEU A 261 7.32 -24.08 -9.75
N PHE A 262 7.37 -25.26 -9.13
CA PHE A 262 8.21 -25.50 -7.96
C PHE A 262 9.69 -25.31 -8.29
N GLU A 263 10.18 -25.90 -9.38
CA GLU A 263 11.56 -25.78 -9.83
C GLU A 263 11.93 -24.33 -10.18
N ALA A 264 11.07 -23.62 -10.91
CA ALA A 264 11.26 -22.21 -11.24
C ALA A 264 11.33 -21.32 -9.98
N ARG A 265 10.54 -21.66 -8.96
CA ARG A 265 10.58 -20.92 -7.69
C ARG A 265 11.88 -21.15 -6.93
N GLN A 266 12.45 -22.36 -6.95
CA GLN A 266 13.76 -22.60 -6.35
C GLN A 266 14.86 -21.78 -7.06
N ILE A 267 14.83 -21.73 -8.39
CA ILE A 267 15.75 -20.94 -9.20
C ILE A 267 15.61 -19.44 -8.87
N SER A 268 14.39 -18.92 -8.87
CA SER A 268 14.10 -17.51 -8.60
C SER A 268 14.52 -17.11 -7.16
N THR A 269 14.25 -17.97 -6.18
CA THR A 269 14.65 -17.71 -4.78
C THR A 269 16.17 -17.70 -4.63
N THR A 270 16.89 -18.60 -5.31
CA THR A 270 18.35 -18.62 -5.34
C THR A 270 18.91 -17.36 -5.99
N GLY A 271 18.33 -16.90 -7.10
CA GLY A 271 18.70 -15.65 -7.77
C GLY A 271 18.47 -14.42 -6.87
N ALA A 272 17.32 -14.36 -6.20
CA ALA A 272 17.02 -13.28 -5.26
C ALA A 272 17.99 -13.23 -4.08
N PHE A 273 18.37 -14.39 -3.54
CA PHE A 273 19.37 -14.50 -2.49
C PHE A 273 20.75 -14.01 -2.98
N LEU A 274 21.19 -14.45 -4.15
CA LEU A 274 22.46 -14.03 -4.74
C LEU A 274 22.50 -12.53 -5.03
N ALA A 275 21.38 -11.96 -5.47
CA ALA A 275 21.25 -10.53 -5.74
C ALA A 275 21.17 -9.68 -4.47
N GLY A 276 21.08 -10.28 -3.26
CA GLY A 276 20.91 -9.58 -2.01
C GLY A 276 19.51 -8.98 -1.82
N SER A 277 18.50 -9.48 -2.53
CA SER A 277 17.12 -9.08 -2.35
C SER A 277 16.65 -9.42 -0.94
N ALA A 278 15.95 -8.49 -0.29
CA ALA A 278 15.46 -8.70 1.05
C ALA A 278 14.13 -9.49 1.09
N ASN A 279 13.47 -9.68 -0.05
CA ASN A 279 12.28 -10.53 -0.21
C ASN A 279 12.40 -11.34 -1.52
N ASN A 280 11.53 -12.34 -1.69
CA ASN A 280 11.53 -13.21 -2.86
C ASN A 280 10.22 -13.13 -3.68
N SER A 281 9.41 -12.10 -3.47
CA SER A 281 8.27 -11.80 -4.33
C SER A 281 8.71 -11.01 -5.58
N SER A 282 7.90 -11.07 -6.64
CA SER A 282 8.24 -10.43 -7.92
C SER A 282 7.15 -9.49 -8.43
N HIS A 283 5.90 -9.71 -8.04
CA HIS A 283 4.74 -9.00 -8.63
C HIS A 283 3.86 -8.28 -7.61
N ALA A 284 3.99 -8.58 -6.31
CA ALA A 284 3.20 -7.94 -5.26
C ALA A 284 3.19 -6.39 -5.32
N PRO A 285 4.32 -5.69 -5.60
CA PRO A 285 4.31 -4.22 -5.70
C PRO A 285 3.37 -3.68 -6.77
N ASN A 286 3.21 -4.34 -7.90
CA ASN A 286 2.39 -3.85 -9.01
C ASN A 286 0.91 -3.81 -8.62
N GLY A 287 0.35 -4.90 -8.12
CA GLY A 287 -1.06 -4.98 -7.72
C GLY A 287 -1.37 -4.15 -6.48
N LEU A 288 -0.48 -4.17 -5.49
CA LEU A 288 -0.67 -3.36 -4.28
C LEU A 288 -0.64 -1.86 -4.59
N THR A 289 0.27 -1.40 -5.47
CA THR A 289 0.28 0.02 -5.90
C THR A 289 -1.03 0.39 -6.60
N ALA A 290 -1.51 -0.45 -7.51
CA ALA A 290 -2.77 -0.20 -8.22
C ALA A 290 -3.98 -0.16 -7.26
N MET A 291 -4.02 -1.04 -6.26
CA MET A 291 -5.04 -1.02 -5.21
C MET A 291 -4.90 0.21 -4.30
N PHE A 292 -3.69 0.60 -3.91
CA PHE A 292 -3.45 1.75 -3.04
C PHE A 292 -3.92 3.05 -3.68
N ILE A 293 -3.62 3.25 -4.97
CA ILE A 293 -4.13 4.41 -5.72
C ILE A 293 -5.67 4.38 -5.77
N ALA A 294 -6.25 3.22 -6.13
CA ALA A 294 -7.69 3.06 -6.27
C ALA A 294 -8.46 3.28 -4.95
N THR A 295 -7.87 2.92 -3.79
CA THR A 295 -8.56 2.89 -2.50
C THR A 295 -8.14 3.97 -1.52
N GLY A 296 -7.30 4.93 -1.97
CA GLY A 296 -6.87 6.08 -1.16
C GLY A 296 -5.91 5.75 -0.04
N GLN A 297 -5.11 4.69 -0.19
CA GLN A 297 -4.01 4.39 0.70
C GLN A 297 -2.83 5.34 0.44
N ASP A 298 -1.95 5.52 1.42
CA ASP A 298 -0.70 6.25 1.21
C ASP A 298 0.22 5.43 0.30
N VAL A 299 0.39 5.88 -0.95
CA VAL A 299 1.17 5.15 -1.97
C VAL A 299 2.65 5.02 -1.57
N ALA A 300 3.18 5.93 -0.75
CA ALA A 300 4.56 5.81 -0.27
C ALA A 300 4.76 4.59 0.66
N ASP A 301 3.70 4.08 1.29
CA ASP A 301 3.73 2.88 2.13
C ASP A 301 3.91 1.59 1.31
N ILE A 302 3.83 1.64 -0.01
CA ILE A 302 4.20 0.50 -0.88
C ILE A 302 5.64 0.08 -0.66
N SER A 303 6.55 1.02 -0.36
CA SER A 303 7.96 0.70 -0.06
C SER A 303 8.12 -0.32 1.07
N GLU A 304 7.19 -0.38 2.02
CA GLU A 304 7.14 -1.36 3.11
C GLU A 304 6.16 -2.50 2.80
N SER A 305 4.96 -2.16 2.35
CA SER A 305 3.82 -3.09 2.19
C SER A 305 4.06 -4.18 1.16
N GLN A 306 4.90 -3.91 0.16
CA GLN A 306 5.30 -4.87 -0.87
C GLN A 306 6.24 -5.97 -0.36
N ALA A 307 6.80 -5.84 0.84
CA ALA A 307 7.72 -6.81 1.40
C ALA A 307 7.03 -8.14 1.62
N ALA A 308 7.15 -9.04 0.66
CA ALA A 308 6.47 -10.32 0.65
C ALA A 308 7.48 -11.48 0.68
N VAL A 309 7.22 -12.44 1.54
CA VAL A 309 7.94 -13.71 1.58
C VAL A 309 7.03 -14.80 1.03
N THR A 310 7.51 -15.50 0.02
CA THR A 310 6.77 -16.58 -0.63
C THR A 310 7.34 -17.92 -0.23
N TYR A 311 6.46 -18.92 -0.07
CA TYR A 311 6.82 -20.31 0.20
C TYR A 311 6.00 -21.25 -0.68
N SER A 312 6.62 -22.33 -1.14
CA SER A 312 5.96 -23.32 -1.98
C SER A 312 6.35 -24.75 -1.60
N GLN A 313 5.46 -25.68 -1.91
CA GLN A 313 5.68 -27.10 -1.72
C GLN A 313 4.99 -27.89 -2.85
N LEU A 314 5.70 -28.87 -3.42
CA LEU A 314 5.07 -29.88 -4.26
C LEU A 314 4.46 -30.95 -3.35
N LEU A 315 3.16 -31.15 -3.42
CA LEU A 315 2.43 -32.11 -2.60
C LEU A 315 2.55 -33.52 -3.14
N GLU A 316 2.34 -34.55 -2.30
CA GLU A 316 2.43 -35.97 -2.68
C GLU A 316 1.46 -36.37 -3.79
N ASN A 317 0.29 -35.71 -3.86
CA ASN A 317 -0.71 -35.93 -4.92
C ASN A 317 -0.39 -35.20 -6.22
N GLY A 318 0.75 -34.48 -6.30
CA GLY A 318 1.20 -33.72 -7.47
C GLY A 318 0.65 -32.31 -7.57
N ASP A 319 -0.16 -31.84 -6.62
CA ASP A 319 -0.62 -30.45 -6.53
C ASP A 319 0.45 -29.54 -5.94
N TYR A 320 0.22 -28.23 -6.03
CA TYR A 320 1.17 -27.19 -5.64
C TYR A 320 0.61 -26.37 -4.48
N TYR A 321 1.20 -26.48 -3.29
CA TYR A 321 0.93 -25.56 -2.20
C TYR A 321 1.74 -24.26 -2.43
N TRP A 322 1.06 -23.14 -2.30
CA TRP A 322 1.63 -21.83 -2.57
C TRP A 322 1.15 -20.78 -1.58
N SER A 323 2.07 -20.01 -1.03
CA SER A 323 1.73 -18.93 -0.09
C SER A 323 2.56 -17.67 -0.26
N VAL A 324 1.94 -16.56 0.11
CA VAL A 324 2.56 -15.23 0.23
C VAL A 324 2.30 -14.71 1.64
N THR A 325 3.34 -14.25 2.31
CA THR A 325 3.26 -13.51 3.56
C THR A 325 3.64 -12.05 3.30
N LEU A 326 2.68 -11.13 3.36
CA LEU A 326 2.94 -9.70 3.44
C LEU A 326 3.35 -9.37 4.87
N THR A 327 4.62 -9.00 5.07
CA THR A 327 5.19 -8.87 6.41
C THR A 327 4.91 -7.51 7.06
N SER A 328 4.55 -6.52 6.24
CA SER A 328 4.45 -5.11 6.67
C SER A 328 3.39 -4.34 5.87
N LEU A 329 2.20 -4.91 5.73
CA LEU A 329 1.12 -4.29 4.97
C LEU A 329 0.49 -3.14 5.77
N ILE A 330 0.67 -1.90 5.28
CA ILE A 330 0.10 -0.70 5.90
C ILE A 330 -1.12 -0.26 5.11
N VAL A 331 -2.29 -0.56 5.63
CA VAL A 331 -3.58 -0.20 5.04
C VAL A 331 -4.57 0.27 6.10
N GLY A 332 -5.51 1.10 5.67
CA GLY A 332 -6.62 1.56 6.49
C GLY A 332 -7.92 1.66 5.68
N THR A 333 -9.04 1.62 6.38
CA THR A 333 -10.38 1.78 5.81
C THR A 333 -11.12 3.01 6.37
N VAL A 334 -10.43 3.75 7.23
CA VAL A 334 -10.85 5.03 7.78
C VAL A 334 -9.69 6.03 7.77
N GLY A 335 -10.00 7.30 7.57
CA GLY A 335 -9.03 8.39 7.57
C GLY A 335 -8.20 8.50 6.28
N GLY A 336 -7.35 9.52 6.20
CA GLY A 336 -6.53 9.79 5.02
C GLY A 336 -7.35 9.92 3.74
N GLY A 337 -6.88 9.33 2.65
CA GLY A 337 -7.53 9.36 1.34
C GLY A 337 -8.75 8.46 1.19
N THR A 338 -9.09 7.62 2.19
CA THR A 338 -10.16 6.61 2.09
C THR A 338 -11.57 7.20 1.95
N SER A 339 -11.75 8.46 2.29
CA SER A 339 -13.03 9.21 2.19
C SER A 339 -13.14 10.05 0.91
N LEU A 340 -12.10 10.13 0.09
CA LEU A 340 -12.16 10.81 -1.20
C LEU A 340 -13.12 10.06 -2.13
N ALA A 341 -13.84 10.80 -2.99
CA ALA A 341 -15.00 10.28 -3.72
C ALA A 341 -14.74 8.92 -4.42
N THR A 342 -13.83 8.87 -5.39
CA THR A 342 -13.57 7.64 -6.16
C THR A 342 -12.88 6.55 -5.34
N GLN A 343 -12.06 6.92 -4.37
CA GLN A 343 -11.38 5.99 -3.47
C GLN A 343 -12.35 5.30 -2.52
N ARG A 344 -13.33 6.06 -2.02
CA ARG A 344 -14.43 5.53 -1.23
C ARG A 344 -15.27 4.53 -2.03
N GLU A 345 -15.65 4.88 -3.27
CA GLU A 345 -16.40 4.00 -4.17
C GLU A 345 -15.67 2.68 -4.41
N CYS A 346 -14.35 2.71 -4.61
CA CYS A 346 -13.52 1.51 -4.74
C CYS A 346 -13.49 0.67 -3.45
N LEU A 347 -13.43 1.29 -2.28
CA LEU A 347 -13.53 0.58 -1.00
C LEU A 347 -14.93 0.00 -0.78
N GLU A 348 -15.99 0.70 -1.17
CA GLU A 348 -17.38 0.23 -1.12
C GLU A 348 -17.58 -0.98 -2.06
N MET A 349 -16.99 -0.98 -3.26
CA MET A 349 -16.99 -2.12 -4.18
C MET A 349 -16.40 -3.39 -3.54
N LEU A 350 -15.40 -3.25 -2.67
CA LEU A 350 -14.80 -4.34 -1.89
C LEU A 350 -15.58 -4.65 -0.59
N GLY A 351 -16.58 -3.84 -0.24
CA GLY A 351 -17.24 -3.88 1.07
C GLY A 351 -16.29 -3.57 2.23
N CYS A 352 -15.29 -2.70 1.99
CA CYS A 352 -14.21 -2.39 2.92
C CYS A 352 -14.17 -0.93 3.39
N HIS A 353 -15.16 -0.11 3.04
CA HIS A 353 -15.21 1.26 3.54
C HIS A 353 -15.71 1.32 4.99
N GLY A 354 -15.01 2.08 5.86
CA GLY A 354 -15.44 2.38 7.22
C GLY A 354 -14.86 1.47 8.30
N GLN A 355 -15.43 1.53 9.50
CA GLN A 355 -14.94 0.81 10.69
C GLN A 355 -15.13 -0.71 10.61
N GLY A 356 -14.25 -1.47 11.27
CA GLY A 356 -14.27 -2.92 11.34
C GLY A 356 -13.89 -3.61 10.02
N LYS A 357 -13.24 -2.91 9.09
CA LYS A 357 -13.00 -3.42 7.74
C LYS A 357 -11.52 -3.53 7.35
N ALA A 358 -10.60 -3.02 8.15
CA ALA A 358 -9.19 -2.98 7.75
C ALA A 358 -8.55 -4.37 7.66
N ASP A 359 -8.93 -5.32 8.52
CA ASP A 359 -8.44 -6.69 8.44
C ASP A 359 -9.01 -7.42 7.22
N LYS A 360 -10.30 -7.22 6.91
CA LYS A 360 -10.91 -7.67 5.66
C LYS A 360 -10.15 -7.15 4.44
N PHE A 361 -9.86 -5.84 4.42
CA PHE A 361 -9.13 -5.24 3.31
C PHE A 361 -7.69 -5.76 3.19
N ALA A 362 -7.01 -5.99 4.33
CA ALA A 362 -5.68 -6.57 4.36
C ALA A 362 -5.65 -8.00 3.80
N GLU A 363 -6.64 -8.82 4.14
CA GLU A 363 -6.81 -10.17 3.58
C GLU A 363 -7.04 -10.15 2.07
N ILE A 364 -7.85 -9.21 1.57
CA ILE A 364 -8.05 -9.03 0.12
C ILE A 364 -6.73 -8.63 -0.55
N CYS A 365 -5.97 -7.69 0.01
CA CYS A 365 -4.65 -7.29 -0.51
C CYS A 365 -3.69 -8.48 -0.61
N ALA A 366 -3.65 -9.34 0.40
CA ALA A 366 -2.79 -10.53 0.41
C ALA A 366 -3.23 -11.57 -0.65
N GLY A 367 -4.54 -11.79 -0.80
CA GLY A 367 -5.08 -12.64 -1.86
C GLY A 367 -4.75 -12.14 -3.26
N VAL A 368 -4.84 -10.82 -3.48
CA VAL A 368 -4.44 -10.18 -4.73
C VAL A 368 -2.94 -10.35 -5.00
N ALA A 369 -2.09 -10.15 -3.98
CA ALA A 369 -0.65 -10.38 -4.12
C ALA A 369 -0.34 -11.84 -4.53
N LEU A 370 -1.01 -12.82 -3.90
CA LEU A 370 -0.86 -14.23 -4.26
C LEU A 370 -1.28 -14.49 -5.71
N ALA A 371 -2.38 -13.90 -6.17
CA ALA A 371 -2.86 -14.04 -7.56
C ALA A 371 -1.86 -13.47 -8.57
N GLY A 372 -1.27 -12.31 -8.28
CA GLY A 372 -0.23 -11.71 -9.12
C GLY A 372 1.01 -12.58 -9.22
N GLU A 373 1.54 -13.03 -8.08
CA GLU A 373 2.72 -13.91 -8.03
C GLU A 373 2.49 -15.23 -8.80
N THR A 374 1.28 -15.80 -8.69
CA THR A 374 0.90 -17.01 -9.41
C THR A 374 0.88 -16.79 -10.92
N SER A 375 0.25 -15.70 -11.35
CA SER A 375 0.14 -15.37 -12.78
C SER A 375 1.50 -15.09 -13.42
N LEU A 376 2.37 -14.34 -12.75
CA LEU A 376 3.70 -14.03 -13.30
C LEU A 376 4.55 -15.30 -13.46
N ALA A 377 4.55 -16.19 -12.48
CA ALA A 377 5.30 -17.43 -12.53
C ALA A 377 4.90 -18.29 -13.74
N GLY A 378 3.59 -18.45 -14.00
CA GLY A 378 3.09 -19.14 -15.19
C GLY A 378 3.50 -18.46 -16.50
N ALA A 379 3.39 -17.13 -16.56
CA ALA A 379 3.75 -16.37 -17.77
C ALA A 379 5.24 -16.44 -18.12
N VAL A 380 6.11 -16.44 -17.13
CA VAL A 380 7.57 -16.54 -17.33
C VAL A 380 7.93 -17.93 -17.90
N LEU A 381 7.33 -19.00 -17.35
CA LEU A 381 7.59 -20.36 -17.80
C LEU A 381 7.05 -20.65 -19.21
N HIS A 382 5.85 -20.16 -19.51
CA HIS A 382 5.23 -20.40 -20.82
C HIS A 382 5.78 -19.48 -21.93
N GLY A 383 6.60 -18.48 -21.61
CA GLY A 383 7.13 -17.50 -22.57
C GLY A 383 6.13 -16.40 -22.96
N ASP A 384 4.92 -16.41 -22.42
CA ASP A 384 3.86 -15.44 -22.71
C ASP A 384 4.14 -14.04 -22.11
N TRP A 385 5.14 -13.92 -21.27
CA TRP A 385 5.47 -12.66 -20.63
C TRP A 385 5.84 -11.59 -21.66
N VAL A 386 6.63 -11.94 -22.69
CA VAL A 386 7.02 -11.01 -23.75
C VAL A 386 5.86 -10.78 -24.73
N SER A 387 5.20 -11.85 -25.20
CA SER A 387 4.11 -11.78 -26.17
C SER A 387 2.85 -11.05 -25.62
N SER A 388 2.59 -11.10 -24.31
CA SER A 388 1.51 -10.35 -23.69
C SER A 388 1.75 -8.84 -23.72
N HIS A 389 2.99 -8.38 -23.57
CA HIS A 389 3.34 -6.97 -23.70
C HIS A 389 3.20 -6.47 -25.15
N ASP A 390 3.44 -7.33 -26.14
CA ASP A 390 3.22 -7.00 -27.56
C ASP A 390 1.71 -6.93 -27.88
N ARG A 391 0.91 -7.82 -27.29
CA ARG A 391 -0.53 -7.92 -27.57
C ARG A 391 -1.40 -6.89 -26.83
N PHE A 392 -1.07 -6.57 -25.57
CA PHE A 392 -1.87 -5.70 -24.70
C PHE A 392 -1.10 -4.48 -24.19
N GLY A 393 0.21 -4.39 -24.45
CA GLY A 393 1.07 -3.32 -24.00
C GLY A 393 1.16 -2.15 -24.98
N ARG A 394 2.15 -1.29 -24.77
CA ARG A 394 2.36 -0.04 -25.54
C ARG A 394 2.65 -0.23 -27.02
N HIS A 395 3.09 -1.43 -27.43
CA HIS A 395 3.44 -1.76 -28.81
C HIS A 395 2.25 -2.26 -29.64
N HIS A 396 1.06 -2.40 -29.06
CA HIS A 396 -0.14 -2.72 -29.82
C HIS A 396 -0.40 -1.60 -30.86
N PRO A 397 -0.56 -1.90 -32.16
CA PRO A 397 -0.91 -0.89 -33.15
C PRO A 397 -2.16 -0.16 -32.71
N ARG A 398 -2.07 1.15 -32.50
CA ARG A 398 -3.25 1.98 -32.23
C ARG A 398 -4.16 1.87 -33.43
N VAL A 399 -5.45 1.58 -33.21
CA VAL A 399 -6.44 1.65 -34.28
C VAL A 399 -6.40 3.08 -34.81
N ALA A 400 -5.98 3.24 -36.06
CA ALA A 400 -5.91 4.55 -36.71
C ALA A 400 -7.32 5.16 -36.72
N GLY A 401 -7.50 6.30 -36.02
CA GLY A 401 -8.79 7.01 -36.02
C GLY A 401 -9.34 7.42 -34.65
N THR A 402 -8.72 7.02 -33.53
CA THR A 402 -9.10 7.56 -32.21
C THR A 402 -8.36 8.88 -31.93
N ASP A 403 -8.83 9.93 -32.60
CA ASP A 403 -8.47 11.31 -32.25
C ASP A 403 -8.98 11.61 -30.83
N GLN A 404 -8.16 12.27 -30.00
CA GLN A 404 -8.47 12.60 -28.60
C GLN A 404 -9.52 13.72 -28.52
N ARG A 405 -10.71 13.52 -29.11
CA ARG A 405 -11.82 14.40 -28.84
C ARG A 405 -12.51 14.01 -27.52
N PRO A 406 -12.78 14.96 -26.63
CA PRO A 406 -13.57 14.67 -25.44
C PRO A 406 -14.96 14.18 -25.87
N MET A 407 -15.35 12.99 -25.39
CA MET A 407 -16.71 12.46 -25.61
C MET A 407 -17.73 13.44 -25.02
N SER A 408 -18.74 13.80 -25.80
CA SER A 408 -19.86 14.61 -25.33
C SER A 408 -20.76 13.78 -24.39
N GLN A 409 -21.39 14.43 -23.42
CA GLN A 409 -22.31 13.76 -22.46
C GLN A 409 -23.45 12.97 -23.11
N GLY A 410 -23.75 13.17 -24.40
CA GLY A 410 -24.79 12.47 -25.13
C GLY A 410 -24.35 11.08 -25.65
N GLU A 411 -23.05 10.77 -25.72
CA GLU A 411 -22.55 9.50 -26.27
C GLU A 411 -22.48 8.35 -25.24
N LEU A 412 -22.68 8.67 -23.96
CA LEU A 412 -22.65 7.68 -22.87
C LEU A 412 -23.95 6.89 -22.69
N THR A 413 -25.03 7.24 -23.36
CA THR A 413 -26.37 6.61 -23.17
C THR A 413 -26.71 5.52 -24.19
N GLY A 414 -25.81 5.17 -25.11
CA GLY A 414 -26.09 4.28 -26.25
C GLY A 414 -25.56 2.84 -26.19
N VAL A 415 -24.91 2.41 -25.10
CA VAL A 415 -24.35 1.06 -25.03
C VAL A 415 -25.35 0.08 -24.43
N THR A 416 -26.03 -0.66 -25.30
CA THR A 416 -26.88 -1.81 -24.91
C THR A 416 -25.96 -3.06 -24.75
N PHE A 417 -25.85 -3.58 -23.55
CA PHE A 417 -25.25 -4.88 -23.29
C PHE A 417 -26.17 -6.00 -23.84
N ARG A 418 -25.69 -6.74 -24.82
CA ARG A 418 -26.28 -8.06 -25.13
C ARG A 418 -25.63 -9.07 -24.19
N ALA A 419 -26.42 -9.62 -23.26
CA ALA A 419 -26.03 -10.81 -22.52
C ALA A 419 -25.99 -11.97 -23.52
N ASN A 420 -24.85 -12.55 -23.76
CA ASN A 420 -24.76 -13.85 -24.42
C ASN A 420 -25.08 -14.93 -23.39
N SER A 421 -26.15 -15.64 -23.64
CA SER A 421 -26.60 -16.85 -22.95
C SER A 421 -25.58 -17.98 -23.03
#